data_aabbacf6c32cc821eb63b8a5c41e1ef2
#
_entry.id   aabbacf6c32cc821eb63b8a5c41e1ef2
#
_cell.length_a   1.000
_cell.length_b   1.000
_cell.length_c   1.000
_cell.angle_alpha   90.00
_cell.angle_beta   90.00
_cell.angle_gamma   90.00
#
_symmetry.space_group_name_H-M   'P 1'
#
loop_
_entity.id
_entity.type
_entity.pdbx_description
1 polymer ?
#
loop_
_entity_poly.entity_id
_entity_poly.type
_entity_poly.pdbx_seq_one_letter_code
_entity_poly.pdbx_strand_id
1 'polypeptide(L)'
;MNKTVLIKLSGESLAGNNEEKRGLDDAYVEGICMRIKKIHDMGVKVGIVCGGGNFMRGGRTSKVINKEVADYIGMLGTVMNGLALYDAFSRIGCPAQVQSGLSVAVPYAANLDVDEALSSLNKGKVLIFGGGTGHPGCSTDTASADRAVDIKANMIIKLTNVDGVYDKDPNKFIGEAVMYDEVTFDEVLEKKLGVMDLEAMETCKNNNIEIIVANINNKDALVDIINDKKVGTKVYKKELHKI
;
A
#
# COMPACT_ATOMS: atom_id res chain seq x y z
N MET A 1 -17.99 4.17 -12.48
CA MET A 1 -17.50 2.92 -11.87
C MET A 1 -17.41 3.12 -10.37
N ASN A 2 -18.00 2.25 -9.56
CA ASN A 2 -17.91 2.39 -8.08
C ASN A 2 -16.76 1.50 -7.54
N LYS A 3 -15.54 1.70 -8.07
CA LYS A 3 -14.37 0.93 -7.60
C LYS A 3 -13.78 1.63 -6.36
N THR A 4 -13.54 0.88 -5.29
CA THR A 4 -12.77 1.29 -4.12
C THR A 4 -11.44 0.54 -4.14
N VAL A 5 -10.33 1.24 -4.09
CA VAL A 5 -9.01 0.62 -4.10
C VAL A 5 -8.19 1.04 -2.89
N LEU A 6 -7.36 0.15 -2.39
CA LEU A 6 -6.30 0.49 -1.45
C LEU A 6 -4.96 0.46 -2.18
N ILE A 7 -4.20 1.53 -2.10
CA ILE A 7 -2.84 1.61 -2.65
C ILE A 7 -1.85 1.40 -1.52
N LYS A 8 -1.03 0.37 -1.64
CA LYS A 8 0.08 0.12 -0.71
C LYS A 8 1.38 0.67 -1.29
N LEU A 9 2.01 1.57 -0.56
CA LEU A 9 3.29 2.19 -0.89
C LEU A 9 4.40 1.70 0.05
N SER A 10 5.61 1.52 -0.47
CA SER A 10 6.80 1.41 0.37
C SER A 10 7.19 2.80 0.88
N GLY A 11 7.53 2.94 2.16
CA GLY A 11 8.08 4.21 2.66
C GLY A 11 9.36 4.61 1.93
N GLU A 12 10.19 3.65 1.56
CA GLU A 12 11.41 3.88 0.79
C GLU A 12 11.14 4.53 -0.58
N SER A 13 9.97 4.30 -1.17
CA SER A 13 9.60 4.95 -2.44
C SER A 13 9.34 6.44 -2.29
N LEU A 14 8.99 6.92 -1.09
CA LEU A 14 8.83 8.35 -0.81
C LEU A 14 10.16 9.06 -0.55
N ALA A 15 11.23 8.32 -0.32
CA ALA A 15 12.59 8.84 -0.19
C ALA A 15 13.27 9.11 -1.55
N GLY A 16 12.58 8.88 -2.65
CA GLY A 16 13.11 9.12 -3.98
C GLY A 16 14.26 8.19 -4.36
N ASN A 17 15.19 8.72 -5.16
CA ASN A 17 16.34 7.99 -5.66
C ASN A 17 17.62 8.16 -4.81
N ASN A 18 17.50 8.73 -3.59
CA ASN A 18 18.68 8.82 -2.74
C ASN A 18 19.18 7.41 -2.38
N GLU A 19 20.51 7.24 -2.30
CA GLU A 19 21.15 5.94 -2.07
C GLU A 19 20.75 5.33 -0.72
N GLU A 20 20.58 6.15 0.30
CA GLU A 20 20.20 5.70 1.63
C GLU A 20 18.72 5.33 1.76
N LYS A 21 17.86 5.74 0.82
CA LYS A 21 16.39 5.57 0.86
C LYS A 21 15.77 6.08 2.16
N ARG A 22 16.27 7.21 2.66
CA ARG A 22 15.86 7.84 3.92
C ARG A 22 15.19 9.19 3.71
N GLY A 23 14.28 9.53 4.64
CA GLY A 23 13.55 10.79 4.62
C GLY A 23 12.47 10.84 3.55
N LEU A 24 12.20 12.02 3.07
CA LEU A 24 11.18 12.32 2.06
C LEU A 24 11.85 13.08 0.90
N ASP A 25 11.44 12.75 -0.31
CA ASP A 25 11.77 13.48 -1.53
C ASP A 25 10.49 14.16 -2.04
N ASP A 26 10.46 15.49 -2.03
CA ASP A 26 9.27 16.27 -2.35
C ASP A 26 8.75 15.98 -3.77
N ALA A 27 9.64 15.81 -4.74
CA ALA A 27 9.25 15.54 -6.11
C ALA A 27 8.61 14.13 -6.28
N TYR A 28 9.11 13.15 -5.52
CA TYR A 28 8.51 11.80 -5.50
C TYR A 28 7.16 11.79 -4.79
N VAL A 29 7.04 12.47 -3.65
CA VAL A 29 5.77 12.60 -2.91
C VAL A 29 4.72 13.27 -3.80
N GLU A 30 5.05 14.41 -4.41
CA GLU A 30 4.14 15.11 -5.32
C GLU A 30 3.80 14.25 -6.55
N GLY A 31 4.79 13.63 -7.17
CA GLY A 31 4.62 12.78 -8.33
C GLY A 31 3.67 11.60 -8.09
N ILE A 32 3.76 10.92 -6.94
CA ILE A 32 2.83 9.83 -6.60
C ILE A 32 1.43 10.37 -6.31
N CYS A 33 1.30 11.50 -5.62
CA CYS A 33 0.00 12.15 -5.38
C CYS A 33 -0.70 12.55 -6.69
N MET A 34 0.03 13.11 -7.66
CA MET A 34 -0.51 13.44 -8.98
C MET A 34 -1.02 12.21 -9.73
N ARG A 35 -0.32 11.09 -9.64
CA ARG A 35 -0.74 9.81 -10.26
C ARG A 35 -1.98 9.23 -9.59
N ILE A 36 -2.06 9.29 -8.26
CA ILE A 36 -3.23 8.86 -7.50
C ILE A 36 -4.42 9.78 -7.79
N LYS A 37 -4.19 11.09 -7.87
CA LYS A 37 -5.23 12.06 -8.24
C LYS A 37 -5.87 11.73 -9.59
N LYS A 38 -5.10 11.28 -10.59
CA LYS A 38 -5.68 10.90 -11.89
C LYS A 38 -6.78 9.83 -11.74
N ILE A 39 -6.56 8.78 -10.97
CA ILE A 39 -7.58 7.74 -10.77
C ILE A 39 -8.72 8.22 -9.87
N HIS A 40 -8.43 9.08 -8.89
CA HIS A 40 -9.46 9.72 -8.06
C HIS A 40 -10.40 10.59 -8.93
N ASP A 41 -9.86 11.38 -9.86
CA ASP A 41 -10.63 12.20 -10.80
C ASP A 41 -11.48 11.35 -11.78
N MET A 42 -11.14 10.07 -11.98
CA MET A 42 -11.97 9.08 -12.69
C MET A 42 -13.14 8.53 -11.84
N GLY A 43 -13.30 8.99 -10.61
CA GLY A 43 -14.35 8.57 -9.69
C GLY A 43 -14.03 7.33 -8.86
N VAL A 44 -12.75 6.93 -8.78
CA VAL A 44 -12.29 5.84 -7.92
C VAL A 44 -12.14 6.33 -6.49
N LYS A 45 -12.67 5.58 -5.53
CA LYS A 45 -12.44 5.83 -4.10
C LYS A 45 -11.09 5.24 -3.71
N VAL A 46 -10.24 6.05 -3.10
CA VAL A 46 -8.84 5.66 -2.84
C VAL A 46 -8.50 5.71 -1.37
N GLY A 47 -8.05 4.57 -0.83
CA GLY A 47 -7.30 4.48 0.42
C GLY A 47 -5.81 4.28 0.14
N ILE A 48 -4.95 4.78 1.00
CA ILE A 48 -3.49 4.66 0.90
C ILE A 48 -2.95 4.14 2.23
N VAL A 49 -2.10 3.12 2.19
CA VAL A 49 -1.25 2.70 3.31
C VAL A 49 0.19 2.84 2.87
N CYS A 50 1.01 3.49 3.69
CA CYS A 50 2.43 3.67 3.41
C CYS A 50 3.28 3.03 4.51
N GLY A 51 4.36 2.34 4.13
CA GLY A 51 5.35 1.84 5.09
C GLY A 51 6.20 2.98 5.67
N GLY A 52 6.87 2.70 6.81
CA GLY A 52 7.78 3.65 7.49
C GLY A 52 9.27 3.39 7.23
N GLY A 53 9.61 2.56 6.24
CA GLY A 53 10.98 2.09 5.99
C GLY A 53 12.00 3.18 5.65
N ASN A 54 11.54 4.34 5.21
CA ASN A 54 12.38 5.53 4.98
C ASN A 54 12.81 6.24 6.29
N PHE A 55 12.17 5.96 7.41
CA PHE A 55 12.55 6.47 8.73
C PHE A 55 13.17 5.36 9.59
N MET A 56 12.52 4.19 9.67
CA MET A 56 13.02 3.05 10.43
C MET A 56 12.66 1.75 9.69
N ARG A 57 13.67 0.97 9.35
CA ARG A 57 13.47 -0.43 8.94
C ARG A 57 13.33 -1.27 10.19
N GLY A 58 12.10 -1.62 10.58
CA GLY A 58 11.75 -2.37 11.80
C GLY A 58 12.83 -3.33 12.29
N GLY A 59 12.81 -3.84 13.50
CA GLY A 59 13.85 -4.53 14.28
C GLY A 59 14.99 -5.34 13.64
N ARG A 60 15.10 -5.33 12.30
CA ARG A 60 16.17 -6.01 11.55
C ARG A 60 17.51 -5.28 11.54
N THR A 61 17.55 -3.97 11.85
CA THR A 61 18.77 -3.15 11.64
C THR A 61 19.33 -2.51 12.89
N SER A 62 18.61 -2.48 14.02
CA SER A 62 19.15 -1.94 15.25
C SER A 62 19.56 -3.06 16.21
N LYS A 63 20.84 -3.07 16.57
CA LYS A 63 21.35 -3.91 17.67
C LYS A 63 21.14 -3.27 19.05
N VAL A 64 20.65 -2.03 19.09
CA VAL A 64 20.58 -1.19 20.30
C VAL A 64 19.14 -0.91 20.71
N ILE A 65 18.20 -0.79 19.73
CA ILE A 65 16.82 -0.48 20.00
C ILE A 65 16.01 -1.78 20.14
N ASN A 66 15.21 -1.89 21.20
CA ASN A 66 14.29 -3.00 21.40
C ASN A 66 13.34 -3.11 20.20
N LYS A 67 13.02 -4.35 19.78
CA LYS A 67 12.19 -4.62 18.59
C LYS A 67 10.84 -3.91 18.67
N GLU A 68 10.16 -4.00 19.79
CA GLU A 68 8.86 -3.35 19.99
C GLU A 68 8.95 -1.82 19.84
N VAL A 69 9.99 -1.21 20.43
CA VAL A 69 10.23 0.23 20.28
C VAL A 69 10.54 0.59 18.83
N ALA A 70 11.32 -0.22 18.11
CA ALA A 70 11.60 -0.03 16.69
C ALA A 70 10.33 -0.13 15.83
N ASP A 71 9.41 -1.02 16.18
CA ASP A 71 8.11 -1.14 15.50
C ASP A 71 7.27 0.14 15.70
N TYR A 72 7.21 0.69 16.93
CA TYR A 72 6.54 1.98 17.19
C TYR A 72 7.20 3.15 16.43
N ILE A 73 8.53 3.20 16.36
CA ILE A 73 9.23 4.21 15.54
C ILE A 73 8.84 4.06 14.06
N GLY A 74 8.79 2.83 13.55
CA GLY A 74 8.32 2.55 12.18
C GLY A 74 6.89 2.99 11.95
N MET A 75 5.97 2.71 12.89
CA MET A 75 4.58 3.14 12.83
C MET A 75 4.45 4.67 12.87
N LEU A 76 5.20 5.36 13.71
CA LEU A 76 5.27 6.84 13.71
C LEU A 76 5.79 7.36 12.36
N GLY A 77 6.79 6.70 11.78
CA GLY A 77 7.28 6.99 10.43
C GLY A 77 6.18 6.94 9.37
N THR A 78 5.23 6.00 9.49
CA THR A 78 4.08 5.94 8.57
C THR A 78 3.12 7.12 8.76
N VAL A 79 2.97 7.65 9.98
CA VAL A 79 2.19 8.86 10.23
C VAL A 79 2.86 10.07 9.59
N MET A 80 4.18 10.21 9.73
CA MET A 80 4.93 11.29 9.06
C MET A 80 4.77 11.22 7.53
N ASN A 81 4.88 10.03 6.94
CA ASN A 81 4.60 9.82 5.51
C ASN A 81 3.16 10.23 5.15
N GLY A 82 2.19 9.88 5.99
CA GLY A 82 0.80 10.25 5.80
C GLY A 82 0.58 11.75 5.78
N LEU A 83 1.23 12.50 6.67
CA LEU A 83 1.16 13.96 6.71
C LEU A 83 1.79 14.60 5.47
N ALA A 84 2.91 14.07 4.98
CA ALA A 84 3.54 14.56 3.76
C ALA A 84 2.65 14.34 2.52
N LEU A 85 2.03 13.16 2.41
CA LEU A 85 1.05 12.86 1.35
C LEU A 85 -0.17 13.78 1.45
N TYR A 86 -0.70 14.02 2.65
CA TYR A 86 -1.82 14.92 2.89
C TYR A 86 -1.52 16.34 2.39
N ASP A 87 -0.36 16.89 2.76
CA ASP A 87 0.06 18.23 2.32
C ASP A 87 0.21 18.31 0.80
N ALA A 88 0.84 17.30 0.19
CA ALA A 88 0.99 17.22 -1.26
C ALA A 88 -0.37 17.14 -1.97
N PHE A 89 -1.33 16.33 -1.49
CA PHE A 89 -2.69 16.30 -2.02
C PHE A 89 -3.39 17.65 -1.89
N SER A 90 -3.23 18.33 -0.74
CA SER A 90 -3.82 19.66 -0.51
C SER A 90 -3.28 20.67 -1.52
N ARG A 91 -1.98 20.67 -1.79
CA ARG A 91 -1.34 21.57 -2.77
C ARG A 91 -1.83 21.36 -4.19
N ILE A 92 -2.13 20.14 -4.59
CA ILE A 92 -2.67 19.83 -5.93
C ILE A 92 -4.20 19.87 -6.01
N GLY A 93 -4.88 20.38 -4.96
CA GLY A 93 -6.33 20.53 -4.93
C GLY A 93 -7.11 19.20 -4.89
N CYS A 94 -6.54 18.17 -4.29
CA CYS A 94 -7.18 16.87 -4.09
C CYS A 94 -7.57 16.71 -2.62
N PRO A 95 -8.85 16.63 -2.25
CA PRO A 95 -9.26 16.46 -0.86
C PRO A 95 -8.71 15.17 -0.26
N ALA A 96 -8.07 15.26 0.90
CA ALA A 96 -7.52 14.10 1.58
C ALA A 96 -7.77 14.15 3.10
N GLN A 97 -7.61 13.01 3.77
CA GLN A 97 -7.71 12.90 5.22
C GLN A 97 -6.73 11.83 5.71
N VAL A 98 -6.02 12.12 6.80
CA VAL A 98 -5.18 11.13 7.48
C VAL A 98 -5.93 10.56 8.67
N GLN A 99 -5.90 9.24 8.78
CA GLN A 99 -6.30 8.52 9.99
C GLN A 99 -5.12 7.66 10.48
N SER A 100 -4.96 7.54 11.79
CA SER A 100 -3.85 6.83 12.41
C SER A 100 -4.32 5.73 13.34
N GLY A 101 -3.73 4.54 13.20
CA GLY A 101 -3.89 3.44 14.15
C GLY A 101 -3.24 3.71 15.51
N LEU A 102 -2.31 4.68 15.57
CA LEU A 102 -1.75 5.19 16.83
C LEU A 102 -2.47 6.48 17.23
N SER A 103 -2.76 6.64 18.51
CA SER A 103 -3.23 7.94 19.03
C SER A 103 -2.10 8.96 18.96
N VAL A 104 -2.23 9.94 18.07
CA VAL A 104 -1.26 11.02 17.88
C VAL A 104 -1.96 12.39 18.02
N ALA A 105 -1.36 13.27 18.81
CA ALA A 105 -1.93 14.61 19.04
C ALA A 105 -1.41 15.60 18.00
N VAL A 106 -1.80 15.42 16.73
CA VAL A 106 -1.47 16.36 15.65
C VAL A 106 -2.74 16.78 14.90
N PRO A 107 -2.89 18.06 14.51
CA PRO A 107 -4.14 18.60 13.98
C PRO A 107 -4.63 17.92 12.69
N TYR A 108 -3.75 17.31 11.93
CA TYR A 108 -4.02 16.78 10.57
C TYR A 108 -4.23 15.28 10.53
N ALA A 109 -4.08 14.57 11.66
CA ALA A 109 -4.30 13.13 11.74
C ALA A 109 -5.35 12.81 12.80
N ALA A 110 -6.47 12.25 12.40
CA ALA A 110 -7.49 11.73 13.29
C ALA A 110 -7.13 10.31 13.78
N ASN A 111 -7.72 9.87 14.88
CA ASN A 111 -7.68 8.46 15.22
C ASN A 111 -8.43 7.63 14.17
N LEU A 112 -8.02 6.38 14.01
CA LEU A 112 -8.70 5.45 13.12
C LEU A 112 -10.16 5.28 13.55
N ASP A 113 -11.07 5.54 12.62
CA ASP A 113 -12.52 5.34 12.75
C ASP A 113 -13.07 4.88 11.39
N VAL A 114 -13.59 3.67 11.35
CA VAL A 114 -14.05 3.03 10.10
C VAL A 114 -15.27 3.73 9.51
N ASP A 115 -16.21 4.17 10.34
CA ASP A 115 -17.43 4.85 9.88
C ASP A 115 -17.10 6.23 9.31
N GLU A 116 -16.19 6.95 9.95
CA GLU A 116 -15.68 8.22 9.45
C GLU A 116 -14.88 8.02 8.16
N ALA A 117 -14.06 6.96 8.07
CA ALA A 117 -13.32 6.60 6.86
C ALA A 117 -14.26 6.39 5.68
N LEU A 118 -15.28 5.54 5.84
CA LEU A 118 -16.29 5.28 4.81
C LEU A 118 -17.06 6.55 4.41
N SER A 119 -17.45 7.38 5.39
CA SER A 119 -18.10 8.67 5.14
C SER A 119 -17.21 9.60 4.33
N SER A 120 -15.92 9.69 4.66
CA SER A 120 -14.95 10.55 3.98
C SER A 120 -14.67 10.11 2.55
N LEU A 121 -14.54 8.81 2.29
CA LEU A 121 -14.46 8.26 0.93
C LEU A 121 -15.71 8.60 0.10
N ASN A 122 -16.89 8.50 0.70
CA ASN A 122 -18.15 8.84 0.03
C ASN A 122 -18.26 10.34 -0.29
N LYS A 123 -17.59 11.20 0.48
CA LYS A 123 -17.46 12.64 0.24
C LYS A 123 -16.32 12.99 -0.74
N GLY A 124 -15.71 12.00 -1.38
CA GLY A 124 -14.66 12.20 -2.37
C GLY A 124 -13.29 12.59 -1.78
N LYS A 125 -12.99 12.20 -0.54
CA LYS A 125 -11.65 12.37 0.01
C LYS A 125 -10.79 11.13 -0.27
N VAL A 126 -9.51 11.35 -0.57
CA VAL A 126 -8.49 10.31 -0.50
C VAL A 126 -8.18 10.02 0.97
N LEU A 127 -8.25 8.77 1.40
CA LEU A 127 -7.87 8.38 2.76
C LEU A 127 -6.41 7.95 2.83
N ILE A 128 -5.71 8.40 3.86
CA ILE A 128 -4.32 8.04 4.11
C ILE A 128 -4.25 7.44 5.51
N PHE A 129 -3.83 6.19 5.59
CA PHE A 129 -3.72 5.46 6.86
C PHE A 129 -2.28 5.40 7.33
N GLY A 130 -2.00 6.02 8.47
CA GLY A 130 -0.75 5.94 9.21
C GLY A 130 -0.88 5.08 10.46
N GLY A 131 0.21 4.89 11.20
CA GLY A 131 0.22 4.16 12.46
C GLY A 131 0.05 2.64 12.33
N GLY A 132 0.09 2.09 11.11
CA GLY A 132 -0.06 0.66 10.85
C GLY A 132 -1.38 0.10 11.39
N THR A 133 -1.29 -1.05 12.08
CA THR A 133 -2.42 -1.64 12.82
C THR A 133 -2.64 -1.01 14.20
N GLY A 134 -1.71 -0.17 14.68
CA GLY A 134 -1.66 0.32 16.06
C GLY A 134 -0.92 -0.62 17.02
N HIS A 135 -0.53 -1.79 16.58
CA HIS A 135 0.13 -2.81 17.39
C HIS A 135 1.51 -3.17 16.82
N PRO A 136 2.54 -3.35 17.69
CA PRO A 136 3.86 -3.80 17.27
C PRO A 136 3.81 -5.24 16.73
N GLY A 137 4.79 -5.60 15.91
CA GLY A 137 4.92 -6.94 15.34
C GLY A 137 4.12 -7.17 14.05
N CYS A 138 3.27 -6.23 13.64
CA CYS A 138 2.51 -6.30 12.39
C CYS A 138 3.25 -5.61 11.24
N SER A 139 3.11 -6.15 10.04
CA SER A 139 3.71 -5.58 8.85
C SER A 139 2.83 -4.49 8.20
N THR A 140 3.41 -3.74 7.26
CA THR A 140 2.64 -2.83 6.41
C THR A 140 1.69 -3.61 5.48
N ASP A 141 2.02 -4.86 5.12
CA ASP A 141 1.15 -5.70 4.29
C ASP A 141 -0.09 -6.11 5.09
N THR A 142 0.06 -6.55 6.35
CA THR A 142 -1.06 -6.81 7.29
C THR A 142 -1.94 -5.57 7.44
N ALA A 143 -1.34 -4.41 7.75
CA ALA A 143 -2.10 -3.15 7.87
C ALA A 143 -2.86 -2.81 6.57
N SER A 144 -2.27 -3.09 5.39
CA SER A 144 -2.94 -2.84 4.11
C SER A 144 -4.16 -3.75 3.92
N ALA A 145 -4.06 -5.02 4.29
CA ALA A 145 -5.18 -5.95 4.20
C ALA A 145 -6.34 -5.53 5.14
N ASP A 146 -6.03 -5.16 6.39
CA ASP A 146 -7.02 -4.69 7.36
C ASP A 146 -7.73 -3.43 6.85
N ARG A 147 -6.97 -2.42 6.42
CA ARG A 147 -7.54 -1.16 5.89
C ARG A 147 -8.35 -1.40 4.61
N ALA A 148 -7.96 -2.36 3.77
CA ALA A 148 -8.75 -2.73 2.59
C ALA A 148 -10.11 -3.32 2.96
N VAL A 149 -10.16 -4.15 4.01
CA VAL A 149 -11.42 -4.66 4.57
C VAL A 149 -12.27 -3.52 5.13
N ASP A 150 -11.68 -2.65 5.97
CA ASP A 150 -12.37 -1.53 6.60
C ASP A 150 -13.07 -0.62 5.59
N ILE A 151 -12.40 -0.30 4.49
CA ILE A 151 -12.96 0.59 3.45
C ILE A 151 -13.73 -0.16 2.36
N LYS A 152 -13.93 -1.46 2.51
CA LYS A 152 -14.61 -2.32 1.51
C LYS A 152 -13.96 -2.22 0.13
N ALA A 153 -12.63 -2.25 0.08
CA ALA A 153 -11.89 -2.18 -1.17
C ALA A 153 -12.12 -3.43 -2.02
N ASN A 154 -12.20 -3.23 -3.33
CA ASN A 154 -12.28 -4.33 -4.31
C ASN A 154 -10.90 -4.96 -4.54
N MET A 155 -9.85 -4.15 -4.43
CA MET A 155 -8.48 -4.58 -4.66
C MET A 155 -7.46 -3.78 -3.85
N ILE A 156 -6.31 -4.39 -3.63
CA ILE A 156 -5.07 -3.73 -3.18
C ILE A 156 -4.15 -3.59 -4.38
N ILE A 157 -3.67 -2.38 -4.67
CA ILE A 157 -2.61 -2.14 -5.63
C ILE A 157 -1.31 -1.94 -4.86
N LYS A 158 -0.46 -2.98 -4.87
CA LYS A 158 0.86 -2.95 -4.23
C LYS A 158 1.89 -2.41 -5.22
N LEU A 159 2.29 -1.15 -5.02
CA LEU A 159 3.35 -0.54 -5.80
C LEU A 159 4.73 -0.88 -5.20
N THR A 160 5.61 -1.43 -6.03
CA THR A 160 6.92 -1.96 -5.65
C THR A 160 7.97 -1.64 -6.74
N ASN A 161 9.23 -2.00 -6.49
CA ASN A 161 10.34 -1.76 -7.44
C ASN A 161 10.51 -2.86 -8.51
N VAL A 162 9.65 -3.89 -8.49
CA VAL A 162 9.61 -4.95 -9.51
C VAL A 162 8.32 -4.90 -10.29
N ASP A 163 8.31 -5.43 -11.52
CA ASP A 163 7.18 -5.29 -12.43
C ASP A 163 5.95 -6.13 -12.02
N GLY A 164 6.15 -7.17 -11.23
CA GLY A 164 5.09 -8.07 -10.78
C GLY A 164 5.62 -9.16 -9.86
N VAL A 165 4.92 -10.28 -9.80
CA VAL A 165 5.30 -11.49 -9.06
C VAL A 165 6.05 -12.43 -10.00
N TYR A 166 7.18 -12.95 -9.54
CA TYR A 166 8.05 -13.82 -10.30
C TYR A 166 8.15 -15.20 -9.64
N ASP A 167 8.51 -16.21 -10.43
CA ASP A 167 8.78 -17.59 -9.98
C ASP A 167 10.02 -17.66 -9.07
N LYS A 168 10.96 -16.72 -9.22
CA LYS A 168 12.19 -16.55 -8.43
C LYS A 168 12.59 -15.07 -8.40
N ASP A 169 13.53 -14.71 -7.53
CA ASP A 169 13.96 -13.32 -7.35
C ASP A 169 14.56 -12.72 -8.64
N PRO A 170 13.90 -11.76 -9.31
CA PRO A 170 14.36 -11.22 -10.59
C PRO A 170 15.69 -10.43 -10.47
N ASN A 171 16.04 -9.97 -9.26
CA ASN A 171 17.31 -9.27 -9.04
C ASN A 171 18.49 -10.24 -8.92
N LYS A 172 18.25 -11.48 -8.52
CA LYS A 172 19.28 -12.53 -8.43
C LYS A 172 19.38 -13.36 -9.70
N PHE A 173 18.27 -13.58 -10.39
CA PHE A 173 18.15 -14.42 -11.58
C PHE A 173 17.78 -13.59 -12.80
N ILE A 174 18.66 -12.61 -13.12
CA ILE A 174 18.44 -11.67 -14.22
C ILE A 174 18.30 -12.41 -15.55
N GLY A 175 17.19 -12.17 -16.26
CA GLY A 175 16.92 -12.82 -17.56
C GLY A 175 16.40 -14.25 -17.47
N GLU A 176 16.34 -14.86 -16.27
CA GLU A 176 15.81 -16.20 -16.06
C GLU A 176 14.50 -16.22 -15.29
N ALA A 177 14.23 -15.20 -14.46
CA ALA A 177 13.01 -15.10 -13.68
C ALA A 177 11.82 -14.84 -14.61
N VAL A 178 10.75 -15.61 -14.45
CA VAL A 178 9.53 -15.50 -15.25
C VAL A 178 8.45 -14.82 -14.41
N MET A 179 7.91 -13.72 -14.92
CA MET A 179 6.82 -13.00 -14.29
C MET A 179 5.48 -13.70 -14.59
N TYR A 180 4.63 -13.79 -13.58
CA TYR A 180 3.26 -14.23 -13.74
C TYR A 180 2.37 -13.06 -14.17
N ASP A 181 1.51 -13.24 -15.16
CA ASP A 181 0.43 -12.29 -15.48
C ASP A 181 -0.66 -12.35 -14.41
N GLU A 182 -1.05 -13.59 -14.06
CA GLU A 182 -2.06 -13.88 -13.06
C GLU A 182 -1.64 -15.11 -12.24
N VAL A 183 -1.98 -15.13 -10.96
CA VAL A 183 -1.72 -16.26 -10.07
C VAL A 183 -2.80 -16.31 -8.98
N THR A 184 -3.21 -17.49 -8.56
CA THR A 184 -4.19 -17.62 -7.48
C THR A 184 -3.55 -17.46 -6.11
N PHE A 185 -4.34 -17.11 -5.09
CA PHE A 185 -3.86 -17.07 -3.71
C PHE A 185 -3.28 -18.42 -3.28
N ASP A 186 -3.90 -19.53 -3.71
CA ASP A 186 -3.45 -20.88 -3.36
C ASP A 186 -2.08 -21.18 -3.96
N GLU A 187 -1.87 -20.85 -5.24
CA GLU A 187 -0.56 -20.99 -5.89
C GLU A 187 0.54 -20.13 -5.26
N VAL A 188 0.20 -18.88 -4.85
CA VAL A 188 1.15 -18.01 -4.14
C VAL A 188 1.59 -18.67 -2.82
N LEU A 189 0.65 -19.22 -2.06
CA LEU A 189 0.93 -19.88 -0.78
C LEU A 189 1.72 -21.19 -0.98
N GLU A 190 1.32 -22.02 -1.93
CA GLU A 190 1.96 -23.28 -2.24
C GLU A 190 3.41 -23.09 -2.73
N LYS A 191 3.60 -22.16 -3.68
CA LYS A 191 4.91 -21.85 -4.26
C LYS A 191 5.75 -20.90 -3.41
N LYS A 192 5.20 -20.39 -2.30
CA LYS A 192 5.83 -19.40 -1.39
C LYS A 192 6.33 -18.16 -2.13
N LEU A 193 5.55 -17.65 -3.05
CA LEU A 193 5.89 -16.44 -3.80
C LEU A 193 5.82 -15.21 -2.89
N GLY A 194 6.78 -14.30 -3.03
CA GLY A 194 6.93 -13.12 -2.18
C GLY A 194 5.96 -11.98 -2.52
N VAL A 195 4.66 -12.19 -2.37
CA VAL A 195 3.64 -11.16 -2.64
C VAL A 195 3.41 -10.28 -1.42
N MET A 196 2.88 -10.83 -0.36
CA MET A 196 2.62 -10.22 0.95
C MET A 196 2.92 -11.25 2.04
N ASP A 197 2.87 -10.85 3.32
CA ASP A 197 2.94 -11.83 4.38
C ASP A 197 1.68 -12.74 4.41
N LEU A 198 1.81 -13.88 5.12
CA LEU A 198 0.77 -14.91 5.14
C LEU A 198 -0.56 -14.37 5.66
N GLU A 199 -0.54 -13.60 6.74
CA GLU A 199 -1.74 -13.04 7.38
C GLU A 199 -2.49 -12.09 6.43
N ALA A 200 -1.77 -11.21 5.75
CA ALA A 200 -2.34 -10.31 4.75
C ALA A 200 -2.94 -11.08 3.57
N MET A 201 -2.26 -12.14 3.09
CA MET A 201 -2.76 -12.98 2.00
C MET A 201 -4.05 -13.71 2.39
N GLU A 202 -4.11 -14.27 3.60
CA GLU A 202 -5.31 -14.95 4.10
C GLU A 202 -6.48 -13.97 4.27
N THR A 203 -6.22 -12.77 4.82
CA THR A 203 -7.23 -11.71 4.96
C THR A 203 -7.80 -11.32 3.60
N CYS A 204 -6.95 -11.06 2.60
CA CYS A 204 -7.40 -10.71 1.25
C CYS A 204 -8.21 -11.84 0.60
N LYS A 205 -7.71 -13.10 0.68
CA LYS A 205 -8.41 -14.28 0.14
C LYS A 205 -9.80 -14.47 0.75
N ASN A 206 -9.91 -14.33 2.08
CA ASN A 206 -11.19 -14.54 2.79
C ASN A 206 -12.20 -13.45 2.50
N ASN A 207 -11.76 -12.23 2.21
CA ASN A 207 -12.63 -11.10 1.90
C ASN A 207 -12.79 -10.83 0.39
N ASN A 208 -12.29 -11.71 -0.49
CA ASN A 208 -12.31 -11.56 -1.95
C ASN A 208 -11.71 -10.24 -2.45
N ILE A 209 -10.64 -9.78 -1.80
CA ILE A 209 -9.89 -8.59 -2.19
C ILE A 209 -8.75 -9.04 -3.11
N GLU A 210 -8.79 -8.64 -4.37
CA GLU A 210 -7.70 -8.93 -5.32
C GLU A 210 -6.44 -8.13 -4.97
N ILE A 211 -5.26 -8.66 -5.31
CA ILE A 211 -4.00 -7.93 -5.15
C ILE A 211 -3.38 -7.76 -6.53
N ILE A 212 -3.00 -6.53 -6.88
CA ILE A 212 -2.23 -6.26 -8.08
C ILE A 212 -0.86 -5.75 -7.67
N VAL A 213 0.18 -6.48 -8.05
CA VAL A 213 1.58 -6.08 -7.82
C VAL A 213 2.09 -5.41 -9.08
N ALA A 214 2.51 -4.16 -8.99
CA ALA A 214 2.97 -3.39 -10.13
C ALA A 214 4.18 -2.51 -9.79
N ASN A 215 4.96 -2.14 -10.83
CA ASN A 215 6.13 -1.30 -10.66
C ASN A 215 5.74 0.16 -10.40
N ILE A 216 6.25 0.71 -9.31
CA ILE A 216 6.01 2.12 -8.94
C ILE A 216 6.59 3.09 -9.97
N ASN A 217 7.61 2.70 -10.74
CA ASN A 217 8.21 3.53 -11.77
C ASN A 217 7.39 3.59 -13.07
N ASN A 218 6.44 2.66 -13.26
CA ASN A 218 5.48 2.74 -14.35
C ASN A 218 4.46 3.84 -14.03
N LYS A 219 4.58 4.99 -14.70
CA LYS A 219 3.79 6.19 -14.42
C LYS A 219 2.30 6.03 -14.73
N ASP A 220 1.96 5.14 -15.64
CA ASP A 220 0.59 4.91 -16.09
C ASP A 220 -0.07 3.68 -15.42
N ALA A 221 0.69 2.92 -14.61
CA ALA A 221 0.22 1.69 -13.99
C ALA A 221 -1.14 1.82 -13.30
N LEU A 222 -1.34 2.87 -12.48
CA LEU A 222 -2.60 3.07 -11.76
C LEU A 222 -3.79 3.25 -12.72
N VAL A 223 -3.63 4.10 -13.72
CA VAL A 223 -4.68 4.38 -14.71
C VAL A 223 -4.98 3.13 -15.55
N ASP A 224 -3.94 2.40 -15.95
CA ASP A 224 -4.09 1.18 -16.75
C ASP A 224 -4.78 0.07 -15.96
N ILE A 225 -4.42 -0.12 -14.68
CA ILE A 225 -5.09 -1.08 -13.78
C ILE A 225 -6.58 -0.74 -13.61
N ILE A 226 -6.90 0.55 -13.39
CA ILE A 226 -8.31 0.97 -13.23
C ILE A 226 -9.12 0.75 -14.51
N ASN A 227 -8.49 0.84 -15.67
CA ASN A 227 -9.09 0.56 -16.98
C ASN A 227 -9.02 -0.94 -17.37
N ASP A 228 -8.75 -1.83 -16.42
CA ASP A 228 -8.70 -3.29 -16.60
C ASP A 228 -7.66 -3.75 -17.65
N LYS A 229 -6.60 -2.94 -17.89
CA LYS A 229 -5.47 -3.38 -18.71
C LYS A 229 -4.54 -4.29 -17.92
N LYS A 230 -3.87 -5.19 -18.60
CA LYS A 230 -2.86 -6.08 -18.01
C LYS A 230 -1.62 -5.29 -17.64
N VAL A 231 -1.43 -5.06 -16.34
CA VAL A 231 -0.25 -4.41 -15.76
C VAL A 231 0.16 -5.15 -14.50
N GLY A 232 1.40 -5.55 -14.42
CA GLY A 232 1.91 -6.28 -13.27
C GLY A 232 1.35 -7.69 -13.16
N THR A 233 1.23 -8.19 -11.95
CA THR A 233 0.65 -9.50 -11.66
C THR A 233 -0.62 -9.37 -10.84
N LYS A 234 -1.69 -9.99 -11.30
CA LYS A 234 -2.96 -10.10 -10.56
C LYS A 234 -2.96 -11.35 -9.69
N VAL A 235 -3.20 -11.18 -8.38
CA VAL A 235 -3.43 -12.28 -7.44
C VAL A 235 -4.91 -12.31 -7.08
N TYR A 236 -5.55 -13.45 -7.26
CA TYR A 236 -7.00 -13.57 -7.13
C TYR A 236 -7.43 -14.91 -6.53
N LYS A 237 -8.69 -14.95 -6.08
CA LYS A 237 -9.32 -16.17 -5.61
C LYS A 237 -9.97 -16.89 -6.79
N LYS A 238 -9.55 -18.14 -7.02
CA LYS A 238 -10.20 -18.98 -8.04
C LYS A 238 -11.66 -19.24 -7.65
N GLU A 239 -12.60 -18.84 -8.49
CA GLU A 239 -13.99 -19.19 -8.29
C GLU A 239 -14.14 -20.71 -8.47
N LEU A 240 -14.64 -21.38 -7.44
CA LEU A 240 -15.09 -22.77 -7.58
C LEU A 240 -16.38 -22.73 -8.39
N HIS A 241 -16.34 -23.16 -9.64
CA HIS A 241 -17.57 -23.42 -10.38
C HIS A 241 -18.39 -24.41 -9.55
N LYS A 242 -19.52 -23.95 -9.02
CA LYS A 242 -20.53 -24.88 -8.47
C LYS A 242 -20.98 -25.74 -9.64
N ILE A 243 -20.60 -27.03 -9.59
CA ILE A 243 -21.11 -28.10 -10.47
C ILE A 243 -22.58 -28.32 -10.14
#